data_cfddfdee2921a3b774a4d0d500c1b182
#
_entry.id   cfddfdee2921a3b774a4d0d500c1b182
#
_cell.length_a   1.000
_cell.length_b   1.000
_cell.length_c   1.000
_cell.angle_alpha   90.00
_cell.angle_beta   90.00
_cell.angle_gamma   90.00
#
_symmetry.space_group_name_H-M   'P 1'
#
loop_
_entity.id
_entity.type
_entity.pdbx_description
1 polymer ?
#
loop_
_entity_poly.entity_id
_entity_poly.type
_entity_poly.pdbx_seq_one_letter_code
_entity_poly.pdbx_strand_id
1 'polypeptide(L)'
;YENRKQKKRMLRKIQRIYGKVPEREYAAGDLKNISHYFLRKKGDDFWIDDITWNDLDMDRIYMLINQTVSSPGEDVLYDMLRRPVFRQEDIDRREKLIRFFAENKEKREQMQILLSNVGKTWHGSLSDTILALEEAPQVNTGLHWVMFALLIVTLVGVLPFYPALGFLLFVLLSTVNVVYYYAGKDRQRIGAFLDCFSSFLCMLESAERMETADWPEISEQMEYIRKGKKALSGLKKRVFFLTGRNDTSGNPAQLFLDYIRMLFHVDILIYNGTLKTVQGKTQEIMLLLDNMGELDAVISIASFRELLPLWCSPCFCEEKGKHIRLLAEDLYHPLIQEPVANTIETEGSVLVTGSNAYGKSTFLKNVAINSI
;
A
#
# COMPACT_ATOMS: atom_id res chain seq x y z
N TYR A 1 -7.07 14.37 21.89
CA TYR A 1 -5.96 13.91 22.74
C TYR A 1 -5.38 12.59 22.21
N GLU A 2 -6.18 11.65 21.83
CA GLU A 2 -5.82 10.32 21.32
C GLU A 2 -5.04 10.40 19.98
N ASN A 3 -5.50 11.21 19.07
CA ASN A 3 -4.86 11.45 17.76
C ASN A 3 -3.42 12.03 17.89
N ARG A 4 -3.17 12.88 18.91
CA ARG A 4 -1.83 13.38 19.22
C ARG A 4 -0.91 12.29 19.80
N LYS A 5 -1.47 11.37 20.59
CA LYS A 5 -0.71 10.26 21.18
C LYS A 5 -0.31 9.23 20.12
N GLN A 6 -1.24 8.89 19.21
CA GLN A 6 -0.98 8.00 18.07
C GLN A 6 0.08 8.60 17.14
N LYS A 7 -0.03 9.89 16.77
CA LYS A 7 0.98 10.58 15.96
C LYS A 7 2.36 10.54 16.60
N LYS A 8 2.46 10.77 17.93
CA LYS A 8 3.75 10.69 18.65
C LYS A 8 4.31 9.26 18.68
N ARG A 9 3.45 8.24 18.81
CA ARG A 9 3.87 6.83 18.75
C ARG A 9 4.41 6.48 17.36
N MET A 10 3.70 6.87 16.30
CA MET A 10 4.13 6.63 14.93
C MET A 10 5.45 7.34 14.63
N LEU A 11 5.59 8.62 15.01
CA LEU A 11 6.84 9.35 14.84
C LEU A 11 8.03 8.65 15.50
N ARG A 12 7.88 8.19 16.76
CA ARG A 12 8.93 7.42 17.45
C ARG A 12 9.27 6.12 16.73
N LYS A 13 8.25 5.42 16.19
CA LYS A 13 8.48 4.20 15.40
C LYS A 13 9.27 4.51 14.14
N ILE A 14 8.86 5.50 13.35
CA ILE A 14 9.52 5.95 12.12
C ILE A 14 10.98 6.31 12.39
N GLN A 15 11.25 7.10 13.43
CA GLN A 15 12.61 7.51 13.81
C GLN A 15 13.47 6.32 14.24
N ARG A 16 12.88 5.31 14.89
CA ARG A 16 13.60 4.13 15.36
C ARG A 16 14.03 3.21 14.23
N ILE A 17 13.19 3.07 13.20
CA ILE A 17 13.41 2.07 12.14
C ILE A 17 14.22 2.61 10.96
N TYR A 18 14.31 3.93 10.76
CA TYR A 18 15.03 4.52 9.64
C TYR A 18 16.51 4.19 9.69
N GLY A 19 17.07 3.74 8.56
CA GLY A 19 18.45 3.30 8.44
C GLY A 19 18.78 1.99 9.18
N LYS A 20 17.76 1.17 9.48
CA LYS A 20 17.95 -0.13 10.15
C LYS A 20 17.30 -1.27 9.37
N VAL A 21 17.68 -2.49 9.71
CA VAL A 21 17.05 -3.69 9.14
C VAL A 21 15.57 -3.70 9.49
N PRO A 22 14.68 -3.93 8.49
CA PRO A 22 13.24 -3.99 8.74
C PRO A 22 12.87 -5.09 9.75
N GLU A 23 12.01 -4.74 10.71
CA GLU A 23 11.52 -5.66 11.75
C GLU A 23 10.26 -6.43 11.31
N ARG A 24 9.80 -6.25 10.07
CA ARG A 24 8.54 -6.85 9.59
C ARG A 24 8.70 -8.34 9.38
N GLU A 25 7.81 -9.11 9.97
CA GLU A 25 7.58 -10.51 9.65
C GLU A 25 6.53 -10.64 8.53
N TYR A 26 6.79 -11.49 7.54
CA TYR A 26 5.91 -11.75 6.42
C TYR A 26 5.19 -13.07 6.63
N ALA A 27 3.85 -13.03 6.62
CA ALA A 27 3.03 -14.22 6.64
C ALA A 27 3.04 -14.94 5.29
N ALA A 28 2.69 -16.22 5.29
CA ALA A 28 2.53 -16.97 4.06
C ALA A 28 1.46 -16.31 3.17
N GLY A 29 1.86 -15.86 1.99
CA GLY A 29 0.98 -15.19 1.02
C GLY A 29 1.10 -13.67 0.96
N ASP A 30 1.77 -13.01 1.92
CA ASP A 30 1.94 -11.54 1.87
C ASP A 30 2.63 -11.08 0.58
N LEU A 31 3.75 -11.70 0.23
CA LEU A 31 4.48 -11.36 -1.01
C LEU A 31 3.66 -11.65 -2.26
N LYS A 32 2.86 -12.72 -2.24
CA LYS A 32 1.93 -13.01 -3.33
C LYS A 32 0.90 -11.89 -3.49
N ASN A 33 0.31 -11.40 -2.40
CA ASN A 33 -0.65 -10.29 -2.47
C ASN A 33 0.01 -9.00 -2.99
N ILE A 34 1.21 -8.69 -2.53
CA ILE A 34 2.00 -7.53 -2.98
C ILE A 34 2.33 -7.64 -4.48
N SER A 35 2.71 -8.84 -4.95
CA SER A 35 3.05 -9.06 -6.36
C SER A 35 1.88 -8.84 -7.34
N HIS A 36 0.63 -8.91 -6.87
CA HIS A 36 -0.55 -8.74 -7.72
C HIS A 36 -0.59 -7.36 -8.40
N TYR A 37 -0.15 -6.30 -7.72
CA TYR A 37 -0.04 -4.97 -8.33
C TYR A 37 0.85 -4.98 -9.57
N PHE A 38 2.07 -5.53 -9.47
CA PHE A 38 2.98 -5.70 -10.59
C PHE A 38 2.35 -6.54 -11.71
N LEU A 39 1.74 -7.70 -11.35
CA LEU A 39 1.12 -8.59 -12.34
C LEU A 39 -0.01 -7.92 -13.12
N ARG A 40 -0.76 -7.01 -12.49
CA ARG A 40 -1.84 -6.26 -13.14
C ARG A 40 -1.33 -5.13 -14.04
N LYS A 41 -0.22 -4.52 -13.68
CA LYS A 41 0.43 -3.47 -14.51
C LYS A 41 1.39 -4.03 -15.55
N LYS A 42 1.65 -5.32 -15.55
CA LYS A 42 2.54 -5.99 -16.47
C LYS A 42 2.07 -5.75 -17.92
N GLY A 43 2.86 -4.95 -18.65
CA GLY A 43 2.68 -4.65 -20.07
C GLY A 43 3.75 -5.34 -20.91
N ASP A 44 4.01 -4.77 -22.11
CA ASP A 44 5.03 -5.25 -23.04
C ASP A 44 6.44 -4.76 -22.67
N ASP A 45 6.58 -3.92 -21.64
CA ASP A 45 7.86 -3.42 -21.15
C ASP A 45 8.70 -4.53 -20.52
N PHE A 46 10.04 -4.31 -20.50
CA PHE A 46 10.95 -5.25 -19.83
C PHE A 46 10.65 -5.37 -18.34
N TRP A 47 10.67 -6.58 -17.84
CA TRP A 47 10.55 -6.91 -16.44
C TRP A 47 11.37 -8.16 -16.09
N ILE A 48 11.78 -8.26 -14.82
CA ILE A 48 12.52 -9.40 -14.31
C ILE A 48 11.56 -10.57 -14.15
N ASP A 49 11.82 -11.67 -14.88
CA ASP A 49 11.00 -12.87 -14.84
C ASP A 49 11.11 -13.60 -13.48
N ASP A 50 10.17 -14.54 -13.25
CA ASP A 50 10.11 -15.23 -11.96
C ASP A 50 11.29 -16.18 -11.72
N ILE A 51 11.93 -16.69 -12.79
CA ILE A 51 13.11 -17.54 -12.67
C ILE A 51 14.28 -16.69 -12.18
N THR A 52 14.57 -15.60 -12.87
CA THR A 52 15.63 -14.65 -12.48
C THR A 52 15.39 -14.07 -11.09
N TRP A 53 14.14 -13.71 -10.79
CA TRP A 53 13.75 -13.20 -9.45
C TRP A 53 14.07 -14.20 -8.33
N ASN A 54 13.68 -15.47 -8.53
CA ASN A 54 13.94 -16.53 -7.55
C ASN A 54 15.43 -16.89 -7.46
N ASP A 55 16.12 -16.97 -8.61
CA ASP A 55 17.55 -17.28 -8.64
C ASP A 55 18.41 -16.23 -7.93
N LEU A 56 17.99 -14.96 -7.96
CA LEU A 56 18.66 -13.86 -7.28
C LEU A 56 18.20 -13.64 -5.83
N ASP A 57 17.23 -14.45 -5.35
CA ASP A 57 16.68 -14.31 -3.98
C ASP A 57 16.05 -12.91 -3.73
N MET A 58 15.42 -12.35 -4.78
CA MET A 58 14.92 -10.97 -4.79
C MET A 58 13.81 -10.71 -3.77
N ASP A 59 13.07 -11.74 -3.36
CA ASP A 59 12.11 -11.61 -2.25
C ASP A 59 12.81 -11.18 -0.96
N ARG A 60 13.99 -11.72 -0.67
CA ARG A 60 14.78 -11.32 0.52
C ARG A 60 15.36 -9.91 0.35
N ILE A 61 15.78 -9.55 -0.86
CA ILE A 61 16.20 -8.18 -1.18
C ILE A 61 15.04 -7.22 -0.96
N TYR A 62 13.85 -7.52 -1.50
CA TYR A 62 12.65 -6.75 -1.26
C TYR A 62 12.35 -6.58 0.23
N MET A 63 12.37 -7.69 1.01
CA MET A 63 12.15 -7.65 2.46
C MET A 63 13.16 -6.76 3.19
N LEU A 64 14.43 -6.75 2.74
CA LEU A 64 15.49 -5.93 3.31
C LEU A 64 15.31 -4.44 3.01
N ILE A 65 14.78 -4.10 1.83
CA ILE A 65 14.52 -2.71 1.44
C ILE A 65 13.21 -2.20 2.06
N ASN A 66 12.18 -3.05 2.21
CA ASN A 66 10.82 -2.63 2.52
C ASN A 66 10.64 -2.09 3.94
N GLN A 67 10.75 -0.78 4.07
CA GLN A 67 10.35 -0.01 5.26
C GLN A 67 9.15 0.91 5.00
N THR A 68 8.39 0.65 3.94
CA THR A 68 7.18 1.41 3.63
C THR A 68 6.17 1.35 4.78
N VAL A 69 5.36 2.38 4.90
CA VAL A 69 4.35 2.51 5.96
C VAL A 69 2.93 2.30 5.46
N SER A 70 2.75 2.11 4.15
CA SER A 70 1.46 1.95 3.47
C SER A 70 1.46 0.77 2.50
N SER A 71 0.28 0.20 2.20
CA SER A 71 0.12 -0.83 1.16
C SER A 71 0.49 -0.31 -0.24
N PRO A 72 0.07 0.90 -0.68
CA PRO A 72 0.56 1.46 -1.94
C PRO A 72 2.09 1.49 -2.03
N GLY A 73 2.78 1.82 -0.93
CA GLY A 73 4.24 1.82 -0.88
C GLY A 73 4.85 0.44 -1.11
N GLU A 74 4.26 -0.61 -0.52
CA GLU A 74 4.70 -1.99 -0.72
C GLU A 74 4.53 -2.43 -2.17
N ASP A 75 3.36 -2.18 -2.73
CA ASP A 75 3.00 -2.54 -4.10
C ASP A 75 3.94 -1.88 -5.11
N VAL A 76 4.16 -0.56 -4.97
CA VAL A 76 5.01 0.22 -5.89
C VAL A 76 6.48 -0.13 -5.71
N LEU A 77 6.97 -0.35 -4.48
CA LEU A 77 8.35 -0.77 -4.24
C LEU A 77 8.65 -2.12 -4.90
N TYR A 78 7.72 -3.08 -4.78
CA TYR A 78 7.86 -4.38 -5.44
C TYR A 78 7.90 -4.23 -6.97
N ASP A 79 7.02 -3.41 -7.52
CA ASP A 79 6.96 -3.11 -8.94
C ASP A 79 8.24 -2.43 -9.45
N MET A 80 8.80 -1.50 -8.67
CA MET A 80 10.08 -0.83 -9.00
C MET A 80 11.24 -1.81 -9.11
N LEU A 81 11.31 -2.82 -8.24
CA LEU A 81 12.34 -3.86 -8.30
C LEU A 81 12.11 -4.86 -9.44
N ARG A 82 10.86 -5.08 -9.83
CA ARG A 82 10.52 -5.94 -10.97
C ARG A 82 10.76 -5.26 -12.32
N ARG A 83 10.73 -3.93 -12.37
CA ARG A 83 10.87 -3.14 -13.59
C ARG A 83 12.01 -2.15 -13.47
N PRO A 84 13.24 -2.60 -13.75
CA PRO A 84 14.40 -1.70 -13.78
C PRO A 84 14.21 -0.65 -14.87
N VAL A 85 14.75 0.53 -14.64
CA VAL A 85 14.73 1.63 -15.60
C VAL A 85 16.00 1.65 -16.42
N PHE A 86 15.89 1.99 -17.71
CA PHE A 86 16.99 1.96 -18.68
C PHE A 86 17.37 3.35 -19.23
N ARG A 87 16.72 4.40 -18.75
CA ARG A 87 17.01 5.77 -19.15
C ARG A 87 17.59 6.54 -17.99
N GLN A 88 18.67 7.29 -18.23
CA GLN A 88 19.31 8.11 -17.20
C GLN A 88 18.33 9.12 -16.59
N GLU A 89 17.45 9.70 -17.39
CA GLU A 89 16.45 10.67 -16.94
C GLU A 89 15.51 10.08 -15.86
N ASP A 90 15.11 8.81 -16.01
CA ASP A 90 14.24 8.14 -15.03
C ASP A 90 15.00 7.82 -13.73
N ILE A 91 16.29 7.47 -13.84
CA ILE A 91 17.17 7.31 -12.67
C ILE A 91 17.33 8.65 -11.96
N ASP A 92 17.66 9.71 -12.68
CA ASP A 92 17.90 11.04 -12.11
C ASP A 92 16.63 11.58 -11.42
N ARG A 93 15.45 11.33 -12.00
CA ARG A 93 14.17 11.69 -11.39
C ARG A 93 13.94 10.97 -10.06
N ARG A 94 14.17 9.66 -10.02
CA ARG A 94 14.05 8.87 -8.77
C ARG A 94 15.11 9.28 -7.77
N GLU A 95 16.34 9.48 -8.20
CA GLU A 95 17.47 9.90 -7.38
C GLU A 95 17.21 11.24 -6.70
N LYS A 96 16.64 12.21 -7.42
CA LYS A 96 16.25 13.50 -6.88
C LYS A 96 15.25 13.36 -5.72
N LEU A 97 14.24 12.50 -5.84
CA LEU A 97 13.26 12.25 -4.78
C LEU A 97 13.88 11.53 -3.59
N ILE A 98 14.69 10.51 -3.84
CA ILE A 98 15.38 9.74 -2.77
C ILE A 98 16.28 10.67 -1.97
N ARG A 99 17.11 11.49 -2.64
CA ARG A 99 18.00 12.45 -2.01
C ARG A 99 17.24 13.51 -1.24
N PHE A 100 16.15 14.05 -1.79
CA PHE A 100 15.31 15.02 -1.11
C PHE A 100 14.83 14.50 0.26
N PHE A 101 14.32 13.26 0.32
CA PHE A 101 13.88 12.69 1.58
C PHE A 101 15.03 12.20 2.48
N ALA A 102 16.16 11.83 1.93
CA ALA A 102 17.35 11.50 2.72
C ALA A 102 17.88 12.72 3.48
N GLU A 103 17.97 13.87 2.81
CA GLU A 103 18.54 15.11 3.34
C GLU A 103 17.55 15.90 4.22
N ASN A 104 16.23 15.77 3.99
CA ASN A 104 15.21 16.55 4.67
C ASN A 104 14.42 15.71 5.70
N LYS A 105 15.03 15.42 6.84
CA LYS A 105 14.45 14.60 7.91
C LYS A 105 13.04 15.00 8.30
N GLU A 106 12.78 16.29 8.51
CA GLU A 106 11.46 16.78 8.97
C GLU A 106 10.38 16.54 7.91
N LYS A 107 10.67 16.82 6.64
CA LYS A 107 9.75 16.60 5.52
C LYS A 107 9.50 15.09 5.32
N ARG A 108 10.54 14.26 5.43
CA ARG A 108 10.44 12.81 5.39
C ARG A 108 9.51 12.28 6.49
N GLU A 109 9.75 12.64 7.75
CA GLU A 109 8.92 12.21 8.89
C GLU A 109 7.48 12.67 8.75
N GLN A 110 7.27 13.90 8.28
CA GLN A 110 5.93 14.42 7.98
C GLN A 110 5.24 13.57 6.89
N MET A 111 5.91 13.27 5.79
CA MET A 111 5.35 12.45 4.71
C MET A 111 5.05 11.04 5.20
N GLN A 112 5.96 10.39 5.93
CA GLN A 112 5.73 9.05 6.48
C GLN A 112 4.53 9.01 7.44
N ILE A 113 4.31 10.06 8.25
CA ILE A 113 3.12 10.15 9.11
C ILE A 113 1.84 10.24 8.26
N LEU A 114 1.85 11.00 7.17
CA LEU A 114 0.68 11.12 6.28
C LEU A 114 0.40 9.79 5.57
N LEU A 115 1.42 9.13 5.04
CA LEU A 115 1.31 7.84 4.38
C LEU A 115 0.90 6.72 5.36
N SER A 116 1.35 6.78 6.62
CA SER A 116 0.97 5.80 7.64
C SER A 116 -0.52 5.81 8.00
N ASN A 117 -1.25 6.89 7.70
CA ASN A 117 -2.71 6.93 7.87
C ASN A 117 -3.42 6.05 6.83
N VAL A 118 -2.82 5.86 5.64
CA VAL A 118 -3.32 4.90 4.64
C VAL A 118 -3.22 3.48 5.20
N GLY A 119 -2.10 3.21 5.89
CA GLY A 119 -1.85 1.94 6.56
C GLY A 119 -1.57 0.79 5.60
N LYS A 120 -1.46 -0.41 6.17
CA LYS A 120 -1.25 -1.65 5.42
C LYS A 120 -2.52 -2.50 5.49
N THR A 121 -2.97 -2.98 4.33
CA THR A 121 -4.10 -3.92 4.24
C THR A 121 -3.60 -5.33 4.56
N TRP A 122 -4.29 -5.99 5.50
CA TRP A 122 -3.94 -7.35 5.94
C TRP A 122 -4.66 -8.45 5.15
N HIS A 123 -5.64 -8.08 4.31
CA HIS A 123 -6.52 -9.02 3.63
C HIS A 123 -6.58 -8.73 2.13
N GLY A 124 -5.70 -9.35 1.36
CA GLY A 124 -5.72 -9.30 -0.09
C GLY A 124 -5.01 -8.10 -0.71
N SER A 125 -5.05 -8.03 -2.03
CA SER A 125 -4.45 -6.95 -2.82
C SER A 125 -5.43 -5.79 -3.00
N LEU A 126 -5.00 -4.58 -2.63
CA LEU A 126 -5.78 -3.37 -2.85
C LEU A 126 -5.96 -3.08 -4.35
N SER A 127 -4.91 -3.27 -5.13
CA SER A 127 -4.93 -3.06 -6.59
C SER A 127 -5.91 -4.00 -7.30
N ASP A 128 -5.97 -5.28 -6.91
CA ASP A 128 -6.95 -6.23 -7.45
C ASP A 128 -8.38 -5.79 -7.16
N THR A 129 -8.63 -5.34 -5.92
CA THR A 129 -9.96 -4.89 -5.53
C THR A 129 -10.36 -3.61 -6.26
N ILE A 130 -9.42 -2.68 -6.50
CA ILE A 130 -9.65 -1.47 -7.29
C ILE A 130 -10.06 -1.83 -8.72
N LEU A 131 -9.34 -2.73 -9.37
CA LEU A 131 -9.65 -3.14 -10.74
C LEU A 131 -10.97 -3.92 -10.82
N ALA A 132 -11.29 -4.74 -9.80
CA ALA A 132 -12.53 -5.46 -9.72
C ALA A 132 -13.77 -4.55 -9.46
N LEU A 133 -13.58 -3.27 -9.11
CA LEU A 133 -14.70 -2.33 -8.88
C LEU A 133 -15.56 -2.11 -10.13
N GLU A 134 -14.97 -2.17 -11.33
CA GLU A 134 -15.73 -1.98 -12.60
C GLU A 134 -16.78 -3.07 -12.79
N GLU A 135 -16.48 -4.29 -12.38
CA GLU A 135 -17.35 -5.46 -12.51
C GLU A 135 -18.07 -5.80 -11.20
N ALA A 136 -17.89 -4.98 -10.17
CA ALA A 136 -18.44 -5.27 -8.85
C ALA A 136 -19.99 -5.32 -8.87
N PRO A 137 -20.60 -6.37 -8.34
CA PRO A 137 -22.04 -6.56 -8.40
C PRO A 137 -22.76 -5.58 -7.49
N GLN A 138 -23.91 -5.06 -7.95
CA GLN A 138 -24.84 -4.37 -7.07
C GLN A 138 -25.57 -5.38 -6.18
N VAL A 139 -25.89 -4.98 -4.96
CA VAL A 139 -26.60 -5.80 -3.98
C VAL A 139 -28.04 -5.33 -3.87
N ASN A 140 -28.98 -6.26 -3.73
CA ASN A 140 -30.38 -5.90 -3.48
C ASN A 140 -30.55 -5.42 -2.04
N THR A 141 -30.69 -4.13 -1.86
CA THR A 141 -30.82 -3.50 -0.54
C THR A 141 -32.26 -3.42 -0.03
N GLY A 142 -33.26 -3.89 -0.77
CA GLY A 142 -34.68 -3.73 -0.43
C GLY A 142 -35.04 -4.31 0.95
N LEU A 143 -34.67 -5.57 1.20
CA LEU A 143 -34.93 -6.20 2.49
C LEU A 143 -34.19 -5.51 3.65
N HIS A 144 -32.96 -5.07 3.42
CA HIS A 144 -32.18 -4.34 4.43
C HIS A 144 -32.83 -3.00 4.80
N TRP A 145 -33.46 -2.29 3.83
CA TRP A 145 -34.23 -1.09 4.10
C TRP A 145 -35.50 -1.38 4.92
N VAL A 146 -36.18 -2.49 4.64
CA VAL A 146 -37.35 -2.92 5.44
C VAL A 146 -36.94 -3.22 6.88
N MET A 147 -35.84 -3.96 7.08
CA MET A 147 -35.33 -4.31 8.41
C MET A 147 -34.87 -3.05 9.18
N PHE A 148 -34.21 -2.12 8.50
CA PHE A 148 -33.85 -0.80 9.05
C PHE A 148 -35.12 -0.03 9.50
N ALA A 149 -36.11 0.07 8.62
CA ALA A 149 -37.36 0.80 8.92
C ALA A 149 -38.13 0.19 10.11
N LEU A 150 -38.21 -1.15 10.19
CA LEU A 150 -38.84 -1.84 11.30
C LEU A 150 -38.20 -1.52 12.65
N LEU A 151 -36.86 -1.49 12.70
CA LEU A 151 -36.14 -1.09 13.93
C LEU A 151 -36.43 0.37 14.31
N ILE A 152 -36.43 1.28 13.34
CA ILE A 152 -36.70 2.71 13.59
C ILE A 152 -38.15 2.89 14.06
N VAL A 153 -39.11 2.25 13.40
CA VAL A 153 -40.53 2.30 13.81
C VAL A 153 -40.71 1.75 15.22
N THR A 154 -40.04 0.66 15.57
CA THR A 154 -40.10 0.10 16.93
C THR A 154 -39.50 1.06 17.95
N LEU A 155 -38.34 1.66 17.66
CA LEU A 155 -37.62 2.55 18.57
C LEU A 155 -38.36 3.88 18.80
N VAL A 156 -38.91 4.47 17.74
CA VAL A 156 -39.49 5.82 17.77
C VAL A 156 -41.02 5.77 17.91
N GLY A 157 -41.68 4.76 17.31
CA GLY A 157 -43.14 4.68 17.24
C GLY A 157 -43.76 3.81 18.31
N VAL A 158 -43.12 2.70 18.70
CA VAL A 158 -43.71 1.75 19.67
C VAL A 158 -43.17 1.94 21.08
N LEU A 159 -41.85 2.03 21.23
CA LEU A 159 -41.19 2.07 22.54
C LEU A 159 -41.65 3.23 23.44
N PRO A 160 -41.87 4.48 22.96
CA PRO A 160 -42.32 5.58 23.83
C PRO A 160 -43.76 5.41 24.31
N PHE A 161 -44.65 4.75 23.57
CA PHE A 161 -46.06 4.59 23.91
C PHE A 161 -46.35 3.27 24.65
N TYR A 162 -45.61 2.21 24.32
CA TYR A 162 -45.74 0.87 24.86
C TYR A 162 -44.37 0.30 25.27
N PRO A 163 -43.75 0.76 26.39
CA PRO A 163 -42.35 0.45 26.72
C PRO A 163 -42.05 -1.04 26.81
N ALA A 164 -42.89 -1.85 27.45
CA ALA A 164 -42.65 -3.29 27.57
C ALA A 164 -42.71 -4.01 26.23
N LEU A 165 -43.72 -3.71 25.39
CA LEU A 165 -43.87 -4.29 24.05
C LEU A 165 -42.77 -3.77 23.13
N GLY A 166 -42.47 -2.47 23.16
CA GLY A 166 -41.42 -1.85 22.37
C GLY A 166 -40.05 -2.43 22.67
N PHE A 167 -39.73 -2.65 23.94
CA PHE A 167 -38.47 -3.29 24.32
C PHE A 167 -38.38 -4.75 23.84
N LEU A 168 -39.44 -5.53 24.02
CA LEU A 168 -39.49 -6.90 23.55
C LEU A 168 -39.28 -6.98 22.00
N LEU A 169 -40.01 -6.14 21.23
CA LEU A 169 -39.90 -6.08 19.79
C LEU A 169 -38.51 -5.61 19.37
N PHE A 170 -37.93 -4.62 20.04
CA PHE A 170 -36.59 -4.14 19.75
C PHE A 170 -35.55 -5.25 19.94
N VAL A 171 -35.58 -5.99 21.03
CA VAL A 171 -34.66 -7.12 21.27
C VAL A 171 -34.83 -8.21 20.22
N LEU A 172 -36.09 -8.58 19.91
CA LEU A 172 -36.38 -9.59 18.89
C LEU A 172 -35.85 -9.17 17.51
N LEU A 173 -36.19 -7.96 17.04
CA LEU A 173 -35.78 -7.44 15.75
C LEU A 173 -34.26 -7.25 15.68
N SER A 174 -33.64 -6.78 16.76
CA SER A 174 -32.18 -6.65 16.84
C SER A 174 -31.51 -8.01 16.66
N THR A 175 -32.01 -9.04 17.34
CA THR A 175 -31.48 -10.41 17.22
C THR A 175 -31.62 -10.92 15.77
N VAL A 176 -32.80 -10.75 15.16
CA VAL A 176 -33.04 -11.15 13.78
C VAL A 176 -32.10 -10.40 12.82
N ASN A 177 -31.93 -9.09 12.97
CA ASN A 177 -31.05 -8.28 12.14
C ASN A 177 -29.58 -8.75 12.25
N VAL A 178 -29.09 -8.97 13.48
CA VAL A 178 -27.73 -9.45 13.70
C VAL A 178 -27.51 -10.82 13.08
N VAL A 179 -28.42 -11.75 13.28
CA VAL A 179 -28.33 -13.10 12.67
C VAL A 179 -28.35 -13.00 11.14
N TYR A 180 -29.27 -12.22 10.57
CA TYR A 180 -29.36 -12.03 9.13
C TYR A 180 -28.10 -11.36 8.56
N TYR A 181 -27.53 -10.37 9.25
CA TYR A 181 -26.29 -9.70 8.83
C TYR A 181 -25.10 -10.66 8.74
N TYR A 182 -24.95 -11.57 9.71
CA TYR A 182 -23.86 -12.54 9.69
C TYR A 182 -24.10 -13.74 8.77
N ALA A 183 -25.33 -14.21 8.65
CA ALA A 183 -25.69 -15.32 7.79
C ALA A 183 -25.82 -14.89 6.31
N GLY A 184 -25.94 -13.59 6.05
CA GLY A 184 -26.20 -13.04 4.72
C GLY A 184 -25.01 -13.19 3.78
N LYS A 185 -25.26 -13.75 2.58
CA LYS A 185 -24.25 -13.87 1.51
C LYS A 185 -23.77 -12.50 1.00
N ASP A 186 -24.59 -11.46 1.15
CA ASP A 186 -24.31 -10.13 0.64
C ASP A 186 -23.09 -9.53 1.37
N ARG A 187 -22.99 -9.67 2.69
CA ARG A 187 -21.83 -9.21 3.44
C ARG A 187 -20.54 -9.87 2.98
N GLN A 188 -20.56 -11.18 2.74
CA GLN A 188 -19.37 -11.91 2.27
C GLN A 188 -18.94 -11.45 0.88
N ARG A 189 -19.89 -11.17 -0.02
CA ARG A 189 -19.63 -10.70 -1.38
C ARG A 189 -18.99 -9.31 -1.42
N ILE A 190 -19.42 -8.41 -0.53
CA ILE A 190 -18.98 -7.01 -0.57
C ILE A 190 -17.87 -6.69 0.43
N GLY A 191 -17.47 -7.64 1.28
CA GLY A 191 -16.50 -7.39 2.35
C GLY A 191 -15.19 -6.77 1.87
N ALA A 192 -14.57 -7.35 0.84
CA ALA A 192 -13.34 -6.83 0.25
C ALA A 192 -13.50 -5.41 -0.31
N PHE A 193 -14.64 -5.12 -0.95
CA PHE A 193 -14.93 -3.78 -1.48
C PHE A 193 -15.14 -2.76 -0.36
N LEU A 194 -15.78 -3.16 0.75
CA LEU A 194 -15.95 -2.27 1.91
C LEU A 194 -14.59 -1.93 2.55
N ASP A 195 -13.68 -2.90 2.63
CA ASP A 195 -12.31 -2.66 3.11
C ASP A 195 -11.54 -1.75 2.16
N CYS A 196 -11.70 -1.93 0.85
CA CYS A 196 -11.15 -1.05 -0.18
C CYS A 196 -11.70 0.38 -0.05
N PHE A 197 -13.01 0.57 0.15
CA PHE A 197 -13.60 1.89 0.38
C PHE A 197 -13.06 2.58 1.63
N SER A 198 -12.80 1.81 2.69
CA SER A 198 -12.14 2.35 3.89
C SER A 198 -10.71 2.82 3.59
N SER A 199 -9.96 2.05 2.79
CA SER A 199 -8.61 2.45 2.34
C SER A 199 -8.66 3.72 1.48
N PHE A 200 -9.67 3.86 0.60
CA PHE A 200 -9.86 5.09 -0.18
C PHE A 200 -10.10 6.32 0.70
N LEU A 201 -10.86 6.17 1.80
CA LEU A 201 -11.03 7.28 2.75
C LEU A 201 -9.71 7.69 3.38
N CYS A 202 -8.92 6.71 3.82
CA CYS A 202 -7.61 6.98 4.39
C CYS A 202 -6.67 7.64 3.37
N MET A 203 -6.68 7.17 2.10
CA MET A 203 -5.93 7.80 1.01
C MET A 203 -6.41 9.24 0.75
N LEU A 204 -7.73 9.47 0.70
CA LEU A 204 -8.33 10.79 0.50
C LEU A 204 -7.95 11.77 1.62
N GLU A 205 -8.06 11.35 2.89
CA GLU A 205 -7.67 12.16 4.03
C GLU A 205 -6.17 12.48 4.04
N SER A 206 -5.34 11.51 3.67
CA SER A 206 -3.90 11.72 3.53
C SER A 206 -3.58 12.68 2.39
N ALA A 207 -4.22 12.54 1.23
CA ALA A 207 -4.07 13.45 0.10
C ALA A 207 -4.48 14.90 0.44
N GLU A 208 -5.59 15.08 1.17
CA GLU A 208 -6.04 16.40 1.64
C GLU A 208 -4.98 17.08 2.55
N ARG A 209 -4.33 16.30 3.41
CA ARG A 209 -3.29 16.81 4.31
C ARG A 209 -1.96 17.03 3.58
N MET A 210 -1.64 16.22 2.57
CA MET A 210 -0.45 16.38 1.73
C MET A 210 -0.50 17.69 0.93
N GLU A 211 -1.67 18.20 0.55
CA GLU A 211 -1.80 19.48 -0.15
C GLU A 211 -1.27 20.67 0.66
N THR A 212 -1.15 20.54 1.99
CA THR A 212 -0.50 21.55 2.82
C THR A 212 1.02 21.54 2.72
N ALA A 213 1.60 20.47 2.15
CA ALA A 213 3.01 20.32 1.87
C ALA A 213 3.30 20.84 0.45
N ASP A 214 3.48 22.15 0.33
CA ASP A 214 3.83 22.79 -0.95
C ASP A 214 5.35 22.69 -1.18
N TRP A 215 5.81 21.46 -1.53
CA TRP A 215 7.22 21.20 -1.80
C TRP A 215 7.42 21.02 -3.31
N PRO A 216 8.25 21.88 -3.93
CA PRO A 216 8.47 21.85 -5.39
C PRO A 216 9.00 20.47 -5.88
N GLU A 217 9.77 19.78 -5.03
CA GLU A 217 10.42 18.52 -5.38
C GLU A 217 9.44 17.37 -5.64
N ILE A 218 8.23 17.44 -5.07
CA ILE A 218 7.17 16.43 -5.25
C ILE A 218 5.97 16.98 -6.04
N SER A 219 6.13 18.11 -6.73
CA SER A 219 5.02 18.78 -7.44
C SER A 219 4.35 17.89 -8.48
N GLU A 220 5.12 17.04 -9.18
CA GLU A 220 4.61 16.07 -10.16
C GLU A 220 3.68 15.06 -9.49
N GLN A 221 4.12 14.41 -8.41
CA GLN A 221 3.31 13.45 -7.66
C GLN A 221 2.07 14.11 -7.08
N MET A 222 2.21 15.34 -6.59
CA MET A 222 1.08 16.09 -6.03
C MET A 222 0.02 16.45 -7.07
N GLU A 223 0.38 16.65 -8.33
CA GLU A 223 -0.61 16.85 -9.41
C GLU A 223 -1.49 15.61 -9.60
N TYR A 224 -0.89 14.43 -9.69
CA TYR A 224 -1.63 13.17 -9.82
C TYR A 224 -2.44 12.84 -8.56
N ILE A 225 -1.89 13.09 -7.37
CA ILE A 225 -2.60 12.93 -6.10
C ILE A 225 -3.85 13.83 -6.06
N ARG A 226 -3.77 15.09 -6.53
CA ARG A 226 -4.94 16.00 -6.64
C ARG A 226 -5.99 15.46 -7.62
N LYS A 227 -5.59 14.90 -8.76
CA LYS A 227 -6.51 14.27 -9.73
C LYS A 227 -7.27 13.10 -9.08
N GLY A 228 -6.57 12.19 -8.44
CA GLY A 228 -7.18 11.04 -7.74
C GLY A 228 -8.05 11.48 -6.56
N LYS A 229 -7.63 12.48 -5.77
CA LYS A 229 -8.44 13.09 -4.72
C LYS A 229 -9.78 13.62 -5.25
N LYS A 230 -9.76 14.31 -6.41
CA LYS A 230 -10.97 14.81 -7.05
C LYS A 230 -11.91 13.66 -7.45
N ALA A 231 -11.37 12.55 -7.95
CA ALA A 231 -12.15 11.36 -8.28
C ALA A 231 -12.87 10.78 -7.06
N LEU A 232 -12.23 10.78 -5.90
CA LEU A 232 -12.75 10.26 -4.63
C LEU A 232 -13.58 11.27 -3.81
N SER A 233 -13.69 12.54 -4.24
CA SER A 233 -14.30 13.62 -3.44
C SER A 233 -15.75 13.35 -3.00
N GLY A 234 -16.54 12.62 -3.82
CA GLY A 234 -17.92 12.22 -3.49
C GLY A 234 -18.02 11.12 -2.43
N LEU A 235 -16.90 10.45 -2.14
CA LEU A 235 -16.86 9.30 -1.23
C LEU A 235 -17.03 9.73 0.24
N LYS A 236 -16.41 10.82 0.66
CA LYS A 236 -16.35 11.29 2.05
C LYS A 236 -17.73 11.44 2.70
N LYS A 237 -18.71 11.97 1.96
CA LYS A 237 -20.07 12.13 2.46
C LYS A 237 -20.84 10.82 2.64
N ARG A 238 -20.50 9.79 1.84
CA ARG A 238 -21.23 8.52 1.82
C ARG A 238 -20.67 7.49 2.79
N VAL A 239 -19.36 7.52 3.02
CA VAL A 239 -18.65 6.47 3.79
C VAL A 239 -18.17 6.95 5.15
N PHE A 240 -18.66 8.09 5.65
CA PHE A 240 -18.37 8.56 7.00
C PHE A 240 -18.55 7.47 8.06
N PHE A 241 -19.58 6.63 7.91
CA PHE A 241 -19.83 5.51 8.82
C PHE A 241 -18.87 4.33 8.65
N LEU A 242 -18.05 4.29 7.59
CA LEU A 242 -16.99 3.27 7.42
C LEU A 242 -15.66 3.70 8.05
N THR A 243 -15.53 4.95 8.48
CA THR A 243 -14.32 5.48 9.11
C THR A 243 -13.94 4.65 10.34
N GLY A 244 -12.69 4.22 10.45
CA GLY A 244 -12.19 3.44 11.58
C GLY A 244 -12.47 1.94 11.51
N ARG A 245 -13.03 1.40 10.41
CA ARG A 245 -13.28 -0.03 10.23
C ARG A 245 -12.01 -0.88 10.38
N ASN A 246 -10.85 -0.33 10.02
CA ASN A 246 -9.56 -1.00 10.10
C ASN A 246 -8.79 -0.65 11.39
N ASP A 247 -9.41 0.07 12.32
CA ASP A 247 -8.77 0.42 13.59
C ASP A 247 -8.91 -0.73 14.60
N THR A 248 -7.83 -1.45 14.82
CA THR A 248 -7.72 -2.56 15.79
C THR A 248 -7.43 -2.09 17.20
N SER A 249 -7.53 -0.79 17.48
CA SER A 249 -7.13 -0.19 18.77
C SER A 249 -7.99 -0.60 19.97
N GLY A 250 -9.11 -1.31 19.74
CA GLY A 250 -10.03 -1.73 20.83
C GLY A 250 -10.77 -0.57 21.50
N ASN A 251 -10.88 0.58 20.82
CA ASN A 251 -11.61 1.75 21.33
C ASN A 251 -13.09 1.42 21.55
N PRO A 252 -13.65 1.60 22.78
CA PRO A 252 -15.05 1.32 23.06
C PRO A 252 -16.04 2.05 22.16
N ALA A 253 -15.73 3.28 21.75
CA ALA A 253 -16.55 4.04 20.81
C ALA A 253 -16.62 3.37 19.44
N GLN A 254 -15.51 2.77 18.97
CA GLN A 254 -15.46 2.04 17.72
C GLN A 254 -16.30 0.76 17.78
N LEU A 255 -16.19 0.01 18.87
CA LEU A 255 -17.02 -1.20 19.09
C LEU A 255 -18.52 -0.85 19.06
N PHE A 256 -18.90 0.27 19.64
CA PHE A 256 -20.29 0.74 19.62
C PHE A 256 -20.74 1.11 18.21
N LEU A 257 -19.91 1.80 17.43
CA LEU A 257 -20.19 2.11 16.02
C LEU A 257 -20.32 0.85 15.16
N ASP A 258 -19.45 -0.14 15.39
CA ASP A 258 -19.52 -1.42 14.68
C ASP A 258 -20.79 -2.19 14.99
N TYR A 259 -21.25 -2.14 16.26
CA TYR A 259 -22.52 -2.71 16.64
C TYR A 259 -23.70 -2.00 15.94
N ILE A 260 -23.70 -0.66 15.86
CA ILE A 260 -24.72 0.10 15.13
C ILE A 260 -24.70 -0.24 13.62
N ARG A 261 -23.53 -0.32 13.01
CA ARG A 261 -23.40 -0.72 11.59
C ARG A 261 -24.04 -2.07 11.33
N MET A 262 -23.75 -3.03 12.18
CA MET A 262 -24.27 -4.38 12.11
C MET A 262 -25.80 -4.40 12.33
N LEU A 263 -26.28 -3.70 13.36
CA LEU A 263 -27.68 -3.69 13.74
C LEU A 263 -28.58 -3.08 12.65
N PHE A 264 -28.10 -2.04 12.00
CA PHE A 264 -28.84 -1.30 10.98
C PHE A 264 -28.41 -1.64 9.53
N HIS A 265 -27.53 -2.63 9.33
CA HIS A 265 -27.00 -3.03 8.03
C HIS A 265 -26.41 -1.86 7.22
N VAL A 266 -25.83 -0.87 7.89
CA VAL A 266 -25.38 0.39 7.29
C VAL A 266 -24.40 0.15 6.15
N ASP A 267 -23.47 -0.79 6.31
CA ASP A 267 -22.45 -1.15 5.32
C ASP A 267 -23.10 -1.55 3.98
N ILE A 268 -24.15 -2.39 4.04
CA ILE A 268 -24.85 -2.89 2.86
C ILE A 268 -25.68 -1.79 2.20
N LEU A 269 -26.32 -0.96 3.02
CA LEU A 269 -27.17 0.13 2.54
C LEU A 269 -26.39 1.21 1.78
N ILE A 270 -25.16 1.52 2.25
CA ILE A 270 -24.32 2.54 1.58
C ILE A 270 -23.50 1.99 0.43
N TYR A 271 -23.31 0.66 0.33
CA TYR A 271 -22.46 0.00 -0.65
C TYR A 271 -22.75 0.41 -2.08
N ASN A 272 -23.99 0.23 -2.56
CA ASN A 272 -24.36 0.54 -3.94
C ASN A 272 -24.13 2.02 -4.31
N GLY A 273 -24.42 2.92 -3.37
CA GLY A 273 -24.21 4.35 -3.58
C GLY A 273 -22.72 4.71 -3.63
N THR A 274 -21.90 4.02 -2.85
CA THR A 274 -20.45 4.18 -2.82
C THR A 274 -19.84 3.60 -4.10
N LEU A 275 -20.25 2.40 -4.49
CA LEU A 275 -19.81 1.75 -5.71
C LEU A 275 -20.03 2.65 -6.93
N LYS A 276 -21.23 3.22 -7.10
CA LYS A 276 -21.54 4.17 -8.18
C LYS A 276 -20.67 5.43 -8.16
N THR A 277 -20.10 5.79 -7.01
CA THR A 277 -19.23 6.97 -6.91
C THR A 277 -17.83 6.71 -7.43
N VAL A 278 -17.35 5.45 -7.35
CA VAL A 278 -15.99 5.05 -7.72
C VAL A 278 -15.90 4.31 -9.05
N GLN A 279 -16.98 3.63 -9.49
CA GLN A 279 -17.02 3.04 -10.84
C GLN A 279 -16.77 4.08 -11.93
N GLY A 280 -16.03 3.72 -12.96
CA GLY A 280 -15.60 4.60 -14.04
C GLY A 280 -14.47 5.56 -13.66
N LYS A 281 -13.87 5.41 -12.47
CA LYS A 281 -12.75 6.25 -11.98
C LYS A 281 -11.54 5.43 -11.54
N THR A 282 -11.49 4.20 -11.97
CA THR A 282 -10.44 3.25 -11.56
C THR A 282 -9.06 3.75 -11.94
N GLN A 283 -8.90 4.39 -13.11
CA GLN A 283 -7.62 4.94 -13.54
C GLN A 283 -7.12 6.06 -12.63
N GLU A 284 -7.98 7.00 -12.27
CA GLU A 284 -7.60 8.10 -11.36
C GLU A 284 -7.29 7.60 -9.95
N ILE A 285 -7.98 6.56 -9.50
CA ILE A 285 -7.71 5.93 -8.21
C ILE A 285 -6.36 5.19 -8.24
N MET A 286 -6.06 4.51 -9.34
CA MET A 286 -4.75 3.87 -9.54
C MET A 286 -3.62 4.90 -9.60
N LEU A 287 -3.80 6.03 -10.28
CA LEU A 287 -2.82 7.13 -10.27
C LEU A 287 -2.58 7.68 -8.86
N LEU A 288 -3.63 7.79 -8.04
CA LEU A 288 -3.48 8.18 -6.64
C LEU A 288 -2.64 7.16 -5.87
N LEU A 289 -2.94 5.87 -6.03
CA LEU A 289 -2.19 4.77 -5.41
C LEU A 289 -0.72 4.80 -5.85
N ASP A 290 -0.47 4.92 -7.16
CA ASP A 290 0.87 4.93 -7.76
C ASP A 290 1.75 6.03 -7.16
N ASN A 291 1.22 7.25 -7.12
CA ASN A 291 2.01 8.41 -6.68
C ASN A 291 2.19 8.46 -5.15
N MET A 292 1.19 8.03 -4.38
CA MET A 292 1.37 7.86 -2.93
C MET A 292 2.36 6.73 -2.63
N GLY A 293 2.29 5.64 -3.40
CA GLY A 293 3.20 4.51 -3.31
C GLY A 293 4.63 4.89 -3.70
N GLU A 294 4.83 5.68 -4.76
CA GLU A 294 6.15 6.17 -5.17
C GLU A 294 6.81 6.98 -4.04
N LEU A 295 6.08 7.90 -3.41
CA LEU A 295 6.61 8.68 -2.29
C LEU A 295 7.03 7.80 -1.10
N ASP A 296 6.26 6.75 -0.78
CA ASP A 296 6.61 5.81 0.29
C ASP A 296 7.80 4.91 -0.09
N ALA A 297 7.82 4.43 -1.33
CA ALA A 297 8.89 3.58 -1.85
C ALA A 297 10.25 4.31 -1.88
N VAL A 298 10.30 5.56 -2.36
CA VAL A 298 11.56 6.33 -2.39
C VAL A 298 12.08 6.66 -0.98
N ILE A 299 11.18 6.87 -0.01
CA ILE A 299 11.57 7.01 1.40
C ILE A 299 12.13 5.69 1.95
N SER A 300 11.55 4.56 1.58
CA SER A 300 12.04 3.24 1.95
C SER A 300 13.44 2.96 1.37
N ILE A 301 13.68 3.33 0.10
CA ILE A 301 14.98 3.23 -0.54
C ILE A 301 16.00 4.18 0.15
N ALA A 302 15.60 5.40 0.51
CA ALA A 302 16.47 6.31 1.27
C ALA A 302 16.87 5.72 2.63
N SER A 303 15.92 5.04 3.30
CA SER A 303 16.21 4.33 4.56
C SER A 303 17.16 3.15 4.37
N PHE A 304 17.00 2.40 3.28
CA PHE A 304 17.90 1.29 2.93
C PHE A 304 19.32 1.78 2.65
N ARG A 305 19.47 2.89 1.92
CA ARG A 305 20.80 3.49 1.66
C ARG A 305 21.51 3.92 2.94
N GLU A 306 20.78 4.42 3.93
CA GLU A 306 21.35 4.77 5.24
C GLU A 306 21.81 3.52 6.01
N LEU A 307 21.20 2.36 5.77
CA LEU A 307 21.62 1.08 6.34
C LEU A 307 22.90 0.55 5.71
N LEU A 308 23.15 0.84 4.43
CA LEU A 308 24.27 0.28 3.67
C LEU A 308 25.59 0.97 4.03
N PRO A 309 26.69 0.21 4.18
CA PRO A 309 28.01 0.79 4.42
C PRO A 309 28.55 1.56 3.20
N LEU A 310 28.14 1.17 2.00
CA LEU A 310 28.54 1.77 0.73
C LEU A 310 27.41 1.62 -0.29
N TRP A 311 27.14 2.65 -1.05
CA TRP A 311 26.23 2.64 -2.19
C TRP A 311 26.60 3.74 -3.20
N CYS A 312 26.18 3.59 -4.45
CA CYS A 312 26.31 4.63 -5.47
C CYS A 312 25.05 4.71 -6.34
N SER A 313 24.88 5.84 -7.01
CA SER A 313 23.90 5.96 -8.11
C SER A 313 24.48 5.41 -9.39
N PRO A 314 23.72 4.60 -10.16
CA PRO A 314 24.19 4.10 -11.44
C PRO A 314 24.29 5.22 -12.48
N CYS A 315 25.22 5.08 -13.40
CA CYS A 315 25.40 5.98 -14.53
C CYS A 315 25.45 5.18 -15.83
N PHE A 316 24.60 5.51 -16.80
CA PHE A 316 24.65 4.92 -18.12
C PHE A 316 25.70 5.59 -18.98
N CYS A 317 26.64 4.80 -19.51
CA CYS A 317 27.63 5.30 -20.45
C CYS A 317 27.04 5.36 -21.87
N GLU A 318 27.01 6.54 -22.47
CA GLU A 318 26.58 6.76 -23.86
C GLU A 318 27.73 6.43 -24.88
N GLU A 319 28.47 5.36 -24.69
CA GLU A 319 29.47 4.97 -25.68
C GLU A 319 28.80 4.34 -26.91
N LYS A 320 28.97 4.94 -28.07
CA LYS A 320 28.49 4.45 -29.37
C LYS A 320 29.29 3.22 -29.86
N GLY A 321 29.56 2.28 -28.95
CA GLY A 321 30.32 1.05 -29.25
C GLY A 321 29.39 -0.17 -29.34
N LYS A 322 29.88 -1.23 -30.04
CA LYS A 322 29.19 -2.53 -30.10
C LYS A 322 29.30 -3.37 -28.83
N HIS A 323 30.03 -2.92 -27.84
CA HIS A 323 30.36 -3.68 -26.64
C HIS A 323 29.67 -3.10 -25.44
N ILE A 324 29.06 -3.98 -24.62
CA ILE A 324 28.53 -3.64 -23.32
C ILE A 324 29.72 -3.46 -22.39
N ARG A 325 29.83 -2.28 -21.75
CA ARG A 325 30.83 -2.02 -20.72
C ARG A 325 30.12 -2.04 -19.35
N LEU A 326 30.69 -2.79 -18.42
CA LEU A 326 30.29 -2.79 -17.03
C LEU A 326 31.51 -2.45 -16.18
N LEU A 327 31.42 -1.33 -15.45
CA LEU A 327 32.39 -0.95 -14.43
C LEU A 327 31.63 -0.84 -13.10
N ALA A 328 32.04 -1.63 -12.13
CA ALA A 328 31.50 -1.53 -10.80
C ALA A 328 32.59 -1.84 -9.76
N GLU A 329 32.86 -0.88 -8.89
CA GLU A 329 33.86 -0.94 -7.84
C GLU A 329 33.21 -1.33 -6.51
N ASP A 330 33.90 -2.16 -5.75
CA ASP A 330 33.52 -2.58 -4.41
C ASP A 330 32.09 -3.15 -4.30
N LEU A 331 31.65 -3.90 -5.31
CA LEU A 331 30.37 -4.61 -5.29
C LEU A 331 30.33 -5.60 -4.13
N TYR A 332 29.26 -5.58 -3.35
CA TYR A 332 29.02 -6.57 -2.32
C TYR A 332 27.56 -7.04 -2.30
N HIS A 333 27.32 -8.23 -1.78
CA HIS A 333 26.01 -8.84 -1.73
C HIS A 333 25.26 -8.36 -0.47
N PRO A 334 24.15 -7.63 -0.56
CA PRO A 334 23.52 -6.97 0.59
C PRO A 334 22.92 -7.92 1.63
N LEU A 335 22.70 -9.20 1.29
CA LEU A 335 22.18 -10.22 2.22
C LEU A 335 23.29 -10.97 2.98
N ILE A 336 24.58 -10.70 2.71
CA ILE A 336 25.70 -11.33 3.41
C ILE A 336 26.14 -10.41 4.55
N GLN A 337 26.28 -10.95 5.75
CA GLN A 337 26.61 -10.16 6.96
C GLN A 337 28.00 -9.52 6.92
N GLU A 338 28.99 -10.23 6.40
CA GLU A 338 30.36 -9.73 6.22
C GLU A 338 30.80 -9.97 4.78
N PRO A 339 30.25 -9.17 3.84
CA PRO A 339 30.52 -9.39 2.42
C PRO A 339 31.92 -8.98 2.05
N VAL A 340 32.57 -9.77 1.21
CA VAL A 340 33.82 -9.37 0.57
C VAL A 340 33.47 -8.54 -0.68
N ALA A 341 33.90 -7.31 -0.71
CA ALA A 341 33.71 -6.42 -1.87
C ALA A 341 34.57 -6.88 -3.05
N ASN A 342 34.01 -6.78 -4.26
CA ASN A 342 34.67 -7.19 -5.50
C ASN A 342 34.50 -6.09 -6.55
N THR A 343 35.55 -5.84 -7.33
CA THR A 343 35.51 -4.93 -8.46
C THR A 343 35.41 -5.72 -9.76
N ILE A 344 34.54 -5.28 -10.68
CA ILE A 344 34.44 -5.82 -12.03
C ILE A 344 34.56 -4.68 -13.03
N GLU A 345 35.46 -4.87 -14.00
CA GLU A 345 35.57 -4.05 -15.20
C GLU A 345 35.59 -4.97 -16.41
N THR A 346 34.66 -4.76 -17.35
CA THR A 346 34.61 -5.59 -18.56
C THR A 346 33.99 -4.85 -19.73
N GLU A 347 34.48 -5.16 -20.94
CA GLU A 347 33.97 -4.67 -22.22
C GLU A 347 33.52 -5.85 -23.09
N GLY A 348 32.77 -6.78 -22.52
CA GLY A 348 32.27 -7.92 -23.27
C GLY A 348 31.95 -9.13 -22.39
N SER A 349 32.02 -10.32 -22.97
CA SER A 349 31.71 -11.54 -22.26
C SER A 349 32.84 -11.95 -21.30
N VAL A 350 32.47 -12.33 -20.08
CA VAL A 350 33.38 -12.80 -19.05
C VAL A 350 33.06 -14.25 -18.67
N LEU A 351 34.09 -15.09 -18.64
CA LEU A 351 33.98 -16.46 -18.15
C LEU A 351 34.54 -16.56 -16.72
N VAL A 352 33.65 -16.83 -15.77
CA VAL A 352 34.06 -17.04 -14.37
C VAL A 352 34.32 -18.51 -14.13
N THR A 353 35.59 -18.85 -13.81
CA THR A 353 36.02 -20.22 -13.53
C THR A 353 36.50 -20.37 -12.09
N GLY A 354 36.53 -21.58 -11.58
CA GLY A 354 36.99 -21.90 -10.23
C GLY A 354 36.29 -23.15 -9.67
N SER A 355 36.74 -23.70 -8.55
CA SER A 355 36.10 -24.84 -7.92
C SER A 355 34.74 -24.48 -7.28
N ASN A 356 33.87 -25.47 -7.02
CA ASN A 356 32.51 -25.22 -6.55
C ASN A 356 32.36 -24.51 -5.21
N ALA A 357 33.43 -24.50 -4.37
CA ALA A 357 33.40 -23.89 -3.04
C ALA A 357 33.87 -22.40 -3.00
N TYR A 358 34.29 -21.83 -4.14
CA TYR A 358 34.93 -20.49 -4.17
C TYR A 358 33.99 -19.32 -4.48
N GLY A 359 32.70 -19.41 -4.22
CA GLY A 359 31.77 -18.27 -4.30
C GLY A 359 31.43 -17.75 -5.71
N LYS A 360 31.68 -18.54 -6.80
CA LYS A 360 31.33 -18.14 -8.18
C LYS A 360 29.88 -17.72 -8.34
N SER A 361 28.95 -18.54 -7.85
CA SER A 361 27.51 -18.26 -7.92
C SER A 361 27.15 -17.02 -7.13
N THR A 362 27.78 -16.81 -5.97
CA THR A 362 27.60 -15.62 -5.13
C THR A 362 28.09 -14.37 -5.87
N PHE A 363 29.24 -14.44 -6.54
CA PHE A 363 29.77 -13.34 -7.33
C PHE A 363 28.83 -12.99 -8.50
N LEU A 364 28.36 -13.99 -9.25
CA LEU A 364 27.42 -13.75 -10.36
C LEU A 364 26.08 -13.13 -9.87
N LYS A 365 25.54 -13.65 -8.75
CA LYS A 365 24.35 -13.08 -8.12
C LYS A 365 24.61 -11.64 -7.66
N ASN A 366 25.78 -11.37 -7.09
CA ASN A 366 26.17 -10.04 -6.64
C ASN A 366 26.20 -9.04 -7.81
N VAL A 367 26.83 -9.40 -8.92
CA VAL A 367 26.83 -8.55 -10.14
C VAL A 367 25.41 -8.32 -10.63
N ALA A 368 24.58 -9.37 -10.75
CA ALA A 368 23.23 -9.27 -11.25
C ALA A 368 22.33 -8.39 -10.34
N ILE A 369 22.36 -8.59 -9.01
CA ILE A 369 21.57 -7.82 -8.04
C ILE A 369 21.95 -6.33 -8.10
N ASN A 370 23.23 -6.01 -8.22
CA ASN A 370 23.69 -4.62 -8.30
C ASN A 370 23.47 -3.98 -9.69
N SER A 371 23.05 -4.77 -10.68
CA SER A 371 22.68 -4.29 -12.03
C SER A 371 21.17 -4.04 -12.18
N ILE A 372 20.36 -4.43 -11.19
CA ILE A 372 18.90 -4.22 -11.10
C ILE A 372 18.60 -2.94 -10.34
#